data_3db62ddf8d42282393469a01ebbd91ad
#
_entry.id   3db62ddf8d42282393469a01ebbd91ad
#
_cell.length_a   1.000
_cell.length_b   1.000
_cell.length_c   1.000
_cell.angle_alpha   90.00
_cell.angle_beta   90.00
_cell.angle_gamma   90.00
#
_symmetry.space_group_name_H-M   'P 1'
#
loop_
_entity.id
_entity.type
_entity.pdbx_description
1 polymer ?
#
loop_
_entity_poly.entity_id
_entity_poly.type
_entity_poly.pdbx_seq_one_letter_code
_entity_poly.pdbx_strand_id
1 'polypeptide(L)'
;MITIFKNIYNKEPKYITVELALDRIKNGRSKSMVEDIRNTLDKEKADNLKKNLPSVCFSGKFSANRQDSDLMKHSGFIVLDFDDVFELRDKQNEIISNQCVYACWVSPSGKGLKALIKIANGDKHREHFQALQEVFPEIDKSGINQSRVCFESYDPEIYINTKSEVFKKIKKVEKVVTFEKTDNEQKIYKNILTWLSNKNEAFVTGERNNFIFKLASACCRFGINEITASNFINTDFLSNSEFTRNESERTIKSAYRANAQRFASASFDKEQLVDKITRKEIDVASVLIDDDSNIKDVIYGIDVKQQALDIYEKGYIAVKGIDVPDIDERFKPKKGEITVLTGIGNYGKSSFKKWYQAMRILMYGEKFATFSPEDNPPEEYYHDFVEILLGCDCTPSNPNRPSKQIYEYTYDWICKHVFYVYPKDASPTPQYVMEIFLQLIIKENVDGVDIDPFNQMANNYQNFAGRDKYLEWVLSLFSRFSQVNNVYFWIIAHPKLMVKSANGNYPCPDVFDIADGALWNNKLDNILVYHRPFAQTEPQNPICEFHSKKIRRQKIVGKKGFSVFEMYFKTRRFFFNGFDPLQYKLNEKNITFKTENIVELQQGWVPFNDVDGEEIIF
;
A
#
# COMPACT_ATOMS: atom_id res chain seq x y z
N MET A 1 25.75 28.19 12.96
CA MET A 1 24.63 28.59 13.87
C MET A 1 23.48 27.62 13.67
N ILE A 2 22.92 27.13 14.75
CA ILE A 2 21.79 26.21 14.83
C ILE A 2 20.71 26.82 15.72
N THR A 3 19.53 26.18 15.74
CA THR A 3 18.40 26.73 16.50
C THR A 3 18.12 25.89 17.74
N ILE A 4 17.89 26.54 18.87
CA ILE A 4 17.45 25.93 20.12
C ILE A 4 16.15 26.62 20.60
N PHE A 5 15.20 25.81 21.05
CA PHE A 5 13.96 26.27 21.69
C PHE A 5 13.93 25.83 23.16
N LYS A 6 13.24 26.59 24.01
CA LYS A 6 13.13 26.29 25.44
C LYS A 6 12.57 24.88 25.71
N ASN A 7 11.62 24.43 24.90
CA ASN A 7 11.06 23.08 24.86
C ASN A 7 10.29 22.88 23.53
N ILE A 8 9.65 21.72 23.35
CA ILE A 8 8.94 21.42 22.10
C ILE A 8 7.69 22.31 21.87
N TYR A 9 7.15 22.95 22.88
CA TYR A 9 5.97 23.82 22.79
C TYR A 9 6.31 25.28 22.52
N ASN A 10 7.57 25.65 22.78
CA ASN A 10 8.03 27.03 22.60
C ASN A 10 8.29 27.33 21.12
N LYS A 11 7.80 28.49 20.65
CA LYS A 11 7.94 28.95 19.25
C LYS A 11 8.98 30.06 19.08
N GLU A 12 9.64 30.49 20.15
CA GLU A 12 10.67 31.53 20.10
C GLU A 12 12.04 30.91 19.86
N PRO A 13 12.63 31.06 18.67
CA PRO A 13 13.93 30.49 18.35
C PRO A 13 15.06 31.29 19.01
N LYS A 14 16.03 30.58 19.59
CA LYS A 14 17.33 31.15 19.95
C LYS A 14 18.40 30.50 19.08
N TYR A 15 19.43 31.27 18.73
CA TYR A 15 20.48 30.79 17.84
C TYR A 15 21.79 30.65 18.62
N ILE A 16 22.35 29.45 18.54
CA ILE A 16 23.62 29.10 19.20
C ILE A 16 24.58 28.44 18.20
N THR A 17 25.82 28.31 18.58
CA THR A 17 26.78 27.51 17.81
C THR A 17 26.62 26.02 18.12
N VAL A 18 27.11 25.16 17.24
CA VAL A 18 27.12 23.69 17.45
C VAL A 18 27.95 23.35 18.68
N GLU A 19 29.11 24.02 18.83
CA GLU A 19 30.02 23.83 19.94
C GLU A 19 29.34 24.14 21.28
N LEU A 20 28.58 25.23 21.36
CA LEU A 20 27.84 25.59 22.58
C LEU A 20 26.72 24.55 22.87
N ALA A 21 26.07 24.01 21.85
CA ALA A 21 25.06 22.97 22.06
C ALA A 21 25.70 21.68 22.61
N LEU A 22 26.84 21.28 22.10
CA LEU A 22 27.58 20.11 22.60
C LEU A 22 28.17 20.34 24.00
N ASP A 23 28.64 21.55 24.28
CA ASP A 23 29.12 21.95 25.62
C ASP A 23 28.00 21.86 26.68
N ARG A 24 26.79 22.28 26.32
CA ARG A 24 25.58 22.16 27.18
C ARG A 24 25.26 20.71 27.51
N ILE A 25 25.42 19.78 26.53
CA ILE A 25 25.23 18.34 26.73
C ILE A 25 26.31 17.80 27.67
N LYS A 26 27.59 18.14 27.44
CA LYS A 26 28.71 17.68 28.21
C LYS A 26 28.65 18.15 29.67
N ASN A 27 28.38 19.44 29.86
CA ASN A 27 28.43 20.08 31.19
C ASN A 27 27.09 20.03 31.92
N GLY A 28 26.08 19.34 31.37
CA GLY A 28 24.84 19.00 32.07
C GLY A 28 23.90 20.15 32.30
N ARG A 29 23.73 21.05 31.35
CA ARG A 29 22.73 22.16 31.46
C ARG A 29 21.31 21.67 31.74
N SER A 30 20.97 20.48 31.25
CA SER A 30 19.67 19.81 31.47
C SER A 30 19.80 18.53 32.33
N LYS A 31 20.89 18.38 33.10
CA LYS A 31 21.26 17.18 33.88
C LYS A 31 20.08 16.66 34.71
N SER A 32 19.52 17.48 35.59
CA SER A 32 18.44 17.07 36.50
C SER A 32 17.25 16.49 35.75
N MET A 33 16.78 17.18 34.68
CA MET A 33 15.64 16.68 33.87
C MET A 33 15.96 15.38 33.16
N VAL A 34 17.19 15.21 32.67
CA VAL A 34 17.64 13.97 31.99
C VAL A 34 17.74 12.81 32.98
N GLU A 35 18.23 13.06 34.19
CA GLU A 35 18.28 12.05 35.27
C GLU A 35 16.86 11.63 35.69
N ASP A 36 15.92 12.57 35.81
CA ASP A 36 14.54 12.28 36.13
C ASP A 36 13.89 11.39 35.02
N ILE A 37 14.19 11.66 33.75
CA ILE A 37 13.70 10.84 32.63
C ILE A 37 14.28 9.42 32.71
N ARG A 38 15.60 9.30 32.95
CA ARG A 38 16.30 7.99 33.03
C ARG A 38 15.85 7.15 34.20
N ASN A 39 15.46 7.78 35.30
CA ASN A 39 14.96 7.12 36.50
C ASN A 39 13.46 6.80 36.46
N THR A 40 12.73 7.29 35.47
CA THR A 40 11.30 7.06 35.33
C THR A 40 11.05 5.74 34.62
N LEU A 41 10.45 4.76 35.30
CA LEU A 41 10.12 3.44 34.74
C LEU A 41 8.90 3.47 33.79
N ASP A 42 7.97 4.39 34.03
CA ASP A 42 6.79 4.60 33.19
C ASP A 42 7.17 5.32 31.89
N LYS A 43 7.01 4.64 30.76
CA LYS A 43 7.36 5.16 29.42
C LYS A 43 6.58 6.42 29.06
N GLU A 44 5.28 6.47 29.36
CA GLU A 44 4.44 7.62 29.01
C GLU A 44 4.85 8.85 29.82
N LYS A 45 5.12 8.67 31.10
CA LYS A 45 5.61 9.72 31.99
C LYS A 45 7.01 10.22 31.57
N ALA A 46 7.93 9.31 31.21
CA ALA A 46 9.25 9.65 30.70
C ALA A 46 9.16 10.46 29.39
N ASP A 47 8.29 10.06 28.46
CA ASP A 47 8.07 10.78 27.19
C ASP A 47 7.46 12.18 27.42
N ASN A 48 6.61 12.34 28.41
CA ASN A 48 6.05 13.66 28.78
C ASN A 48 7.11 14.56 29.42
N LEU A 49 7.99 14.03 30.26
CA LEU A 49 9.14 14.77 30.82
C LEU A 49 10.10 15.21 29.70
N LYS A 50 10.40 14.33 28.74
CA LYS A 50 11.26 14.60 27.58
C LYS A 50 10.79 15.80 26.75
N LYS A 51 9.47 16.02 26.62
CA LYS A 51 8.88 17.17 25.90
C LYS A 51 9.22 18.52 26.53
N ASN A 52 9.61 18.57 27.80
CA ASN A 52 10.02 19.78 28.51
C ASN A 52 11.51 20.13 28.33
N LEU A 53 12.32 19.22 27.81
CA LEU A 53 13.72 19.49 27.52
C LEU A 53 13.87 20.55 26.41
N PRO A 54 14.96 21.34 26.45
CA PRO A 54 15.36 22.15 25.31
C PRO A 54 15.45 21.29 24.05
N SER A 55 14.93 21.82 22.95
CA SER A 55 14.91 21.14 21.67
C SER A 55 15.79 21.84 20.65
N VAL A 56 16.74 21.12 20.07
CA VAL A 56 17.78 21.63 19.18
C VAL A 56 17.56 21.13 17.76
N CYS A 57 17.55 22.04 16.79
CA CYS A 57 17.56 21.72 15.37
C CYS A 57 19.01 21.89 14.86
N PHE A 58 19.78 20.79 14.86
CA PHE A 58 21.19 20.81 14.46
C PHE A 58 21.39 21.10 12.97
N SER A 59 20.40 20.83 12.14
CA SER A 59 20.49 21.01 10.69
C SER A 59 20.55 22.48 10.26
N GLY A 60 20.15 23.44 11.11
CA GLY A 60 20.28 24.82 10.72
C GLY A 60 19.57 25.86 11.58
N LYS A 61 19.50 27.06 10.98
CA LYS A 61 18.83 28.21 11.55
C LYS A 61 17.38 28.23 11.03
N PHE A 62 16.42 28.11 11.95
CA PHE A 62 14.98 28.09 11.66
C PHE A 62 14.29 29.35 12.21
N SER A 63 13.19 29.76 11.56
CA SER A 63 12.25 30.74 12.09
C SER A 63 11.30 30.11 13.13
N ALA A 64 10.21 30.76 13.49
CA ALA A 64 9.35 30.38 14.63
C ALA A 64 8.72 28.97 14.58
N ASN A 65 8.44 28.46 13.37
CA ASN A 65 7.75 27.17 13.24
C ASN A 65 8.74 26.09 12.80
N ARG A 66 9.12 25.16 13.41
CA ARG A 66 10.07 24.09 13.11
C ARG A 66 9.61 23.17 11.97
N GLN A 67 9.45 23.73 10.77
CA GLN A 67 9.14 23.01 9.54
C GLN A 67 10.32 23.11 8.58
N ASP A 68 10.44 22.20 7.63
CA ASP A 68 11.53 22.24 6.63
C ASP A 68 11.49 23.56 5.83
N SER A 69 10.29 24.12 5.61
CA SER A 69 10.07 25.44 4.97
C SER A 69 10.60 26.64 5.79
N ASP A 70 10.78 26.48 7.09
CA ASP A 70 11.25 27.53 7.99
C ASP A 70 12.78 27.60 8.11
N LEU A 71 13.49 26.74 7.37
CA LEU A 71 14.94 26.71 7.35
C LEU A 71 15.49 27.93 6.63
N MET A 72 16.06 28.88 7.41
CA MET A 72 16.69 30.10 6.90
C MET A 72 18.09 29.82 6.32
N LYS A 73 18.87 28.96 6.99
CA LYS A 73 20.22 28.61 6.56
C LYS A 73 20.62 27.25 7.15
N HIS A 74 21.05 26.35 6.30
CA HIS A 74 21.55 25.05 6.73
C HIS A 74 22.90 25.17 7.45
N SER A 75 23.10 24.39 8.50
CA SER A 75 24.34 24.41 9.31
C SER A 75 25.50 23.62 8.70
N GLY A 76 25.21 22.70 7.77
CA GLY A 76 26.15 21.70 7.29
C GLY A 76 26.22 20.43 8.14
N PHE A 77 25.26 20.23 9.07
CA PHE A 77 25.22 19.03 9.91
C PHE A 77 23.93 18.24 9.75
N ILE A 78 24.05 16.92 9.93
CA ILE A 78 22.94 15.98 10.08
C ILE A 78 23.08 15.29 11.43
N VAL A 79 21.98 15.15 12.17
CA VAL A 79 21.91 14.32 13.37
C VAL A 79 21.31 12.98 13.03
N LEU A 80 21.98 11.91 13.44
CA LEU A 80 21.52 10.53 13.34
C LEU A 80 21.02 10.07 14.70
N ASP A 81 19.96 9.29 14.73
CA ASP A 81 19.33 8.77 15.93
C ASP A 81 19.40 7.23 15.92
N PHE A 82 19.95 6.63 16.96
CA PHE A 82 20.06 5.19 17.15
C PHE A 82 19.25 4.84 18.39
N ASP A 83 18.07 4.29 18.19
CA ASP A 83 17.14 3.93 19.26
C ASP A 83 17.37 2.49 19.76
N ASP A 84 16.98 2.22 21.00
CA ASP A 84 16.96 0.90 21.65
C ASP A 84 18.30 0.11 21.54
N VAL A 85 19.41 0.79 21.78
CA VAL A 85 20.76 0.20 21.75
C VAL A 85 21.02 -0.66 22.98
N PHE A 86 21.33 -1.95 22.78
CA PHE A 86 21.53 -2.91 23.88
C PHE A 86 22.83 -2.65 24.65
N GLU A 87 23.97 -2.43 23.95
CA GLU A 87 25.28 -2.12 24.54
C GLU A 87 25.76 -0.75 24.04
N LEU A 88 25.43 0.29 24.80
CA LEU A 88 25.67 1.68 24.39
C LEU A 88 27.13 1.97 24.09
N ARG A 89 28.07 1.41 24.90
CA ARG A 89 29.49 1.71 24.75
C ARG A 89 30.09 1.06 23.50
N ASP A 90 29.73 -0.17 23.22
CA ASP A 90 30.21 -0.88 22.04
C ASP A 90 29.66 -0.27 20.78
N LYS A 91 28.38 0.06 20.77
CA LYS A 91 27.75 0.77 19.64
C LYS A 91 28.33 2.18 19.46
N GLN A 92 28.63 2.89 20.54
CA GLN A 92 29.31 4.18 20.45
C GLN A 92 30.70 4.02 19.81
N ASN A 93 31.49 3.02 20.22
CA ASN A 93 32.81 2.73 19.64
C ASN A 93 32.68 2.39 18.13
N GLU A 94 31.71 1.62 17.76
CA GLU A 94 31.40 1.32 16.35
C GLU A 94 31.11 2.60 15.56
N ILE A 95 30.18 3.44 16.04
CA ILE A 95 29.80 4.68 15.39
C ILE A 95 30.99 5.63 15.21
N ILE A 96 31.78 5.85 16.30
CA ILE A 96 32.90 6.79 16.27
C ILE A 96 34.11 6.28 15.50
N SER A 97 34.15 5.00 15.13
CA SER A 97 35.19 4.46 14.23
C SER A 97 35.09 5.07 12.82
N ASN A 98 33.91 5.62 12.45
CA ASN A 98 33.74 6.31 11.21
C ASN A 98 34.28 7.74 11.27
N GLN A 99 35.22 8.06 10.41
CA GLN A 99 35.96 9.34 10.41
C GLN A 99 35.07 10.58 10.18
N CYS A 100 33.85 10.40 9.62
CA CYS A 100 32.91 11.49 9.39
C CYS A 100 32.10 11.88 10.64
N VAL A 101 32.17 11.12 11.74
CA VAL A 101 31.43 11.42 12.97
C VAL A 101 32.07 12.60 13.70
N TYR A 102 31.33 13.70 13.81
CA TYR A 102 31.75 14.92 14.50
C TYR A 102 31.54 14.83 16.02
N ALA A 103 30.39 14.30 16.43
CA ALA A 103 30.08 14.07 17.84
C ALA A 103 29.16 12.86 18.01
N CYS A 104 29.27 12.17 19.18
CA CYS A 104 28.35 11.09 19.54
C CYS A 104 28.09 11.13 21.05
N TRP A 105 26.82 11.01 21.45
CA TRP A 105 26.39 11.11 22.85
C TRP A 105 25.14 10.25 23.13
N VAL A 106 24.95 9.94 24.42
CA VAL A 106 23.79 9.17 24.91
C VAL A 106 22.53 10.02 24.86
N SER A 107 21.44 9.44 24.37
CA SER A 107 20.13 10.07 24.28
C SER A 107 19.55 10.42 25.67
N PRO A 108 18.54 11.31 25.76
CA PRO A 108 17.91 11.65 27.04
C PRO A 108 17.31 10.47 27.78
N SER A 109 16.83 9.44 27.06
CA SER A 109 16.28 8.22 27.68
C SER A 109 17.34 7.29 28.27
N GLY A 110 18.60 7.48 27.93
CA GLY A 110 19.68 6.57 28.29
C GLY A 110 19.67 5.22 27.56
N LYS A 111 18.81 5.04 26.56
CA LYS A 111 18.62 3.77 25.83
C LYS A 111 19.05 3.85 24.36
N GLY A 112 19.57 4.97 23.91
CA GLY A 112 20.00 5.17 22.54
C GLY A 112 21.15 6.14 22.43
N LEU A 113 21.69 6.29 21.22
CA LEU A 113 22.79 7.18 20.89
C LEU A 113 22.37 8.19 19.83
N LYS A 114 23.03 9.34 19.84
CA LYS A 114 22.91 10.35 18.79
C LYS A 114 24.27 10.67 18.22
N ALA A 115 24.37 10.72 16.90
CA ALA A 115 25.60 11.10 16.22
C ALA A 115 25.39 12.31 15.32
N LEU A 116 26.36 13.21 15.29
CA LEU A 116 26.36 14.40 14.46
C LEU A 116 27.39 14.25 13.36
N ILE A 117 26.97 14.44 12.10
CA ILE A 117 27.81 14.26 10.91
C ILE A 117 27.88 15.57 10.13
N LYS A 118 29.10 15.98 9.72
CA LYS A 118 29.28 17.08 8.76
C LYS A 118 28.98 16.60 7.34
N ILE A 119 28.18 17.33 6.58
CA ILE A 119 27.87 17.04 5.19
C ILE A 119 28.41 18.11 4.23
N ALA A 120 28.72 17.70 3.01
CA ALA A 120 29.34 18.60 2.02
C ALA A 120 28.36 19.65 1.48
N ASN A 121 27.08 19.35 1.37
CA ASN A 121 26.06 20.25 0.82
C ASN A 121 24.74 20.15 1.58
N GLY A 122 24.40 21.22 2.29
CA GLY A 122 23.15 21.32 3.06
C GLY A 122 21.88 21.24 2.21
N ASP A 123 21.92 21.70 0.95
CA ASP A 123 20.77 21.63 0.03
C ASP A 123 20.44 20.19 -0.37
N LYS A 124 21.41 19.28 -0.19
CA LYS A 124 21.29 17.83 -0.42
C LYS A 124 21.17 17.03 0.86
N HIS A 125 20.60 17.61 1.89
CA HIS A 125 20.46 16.98 3.22
C HIS A 125 19.82 15.58 3.10
N ARG A 126 18.73 15.44 2.35
CA ARG A 126 18.00 14.17 2.20
C ARG A 126 18.82 13.11 1.47
N GLU A 127 19.51 13.51 0.39
CA GLU A 127 20.38 12.61 -0.37
C GLU A 127 21.60 12.15 0.46
N HIS A 128 22.16 13.06 1.28
CA HIS A 128 23.19 12.70 2.24
C HIS A 128 22.67 11.77 3.35
N PHE A 129 21.48 12.06 3.88
CA PHE A 129 20.87 11.20 4.90
C PHE A 129 20.61 9.78 4.35
N GLN A 130 20.10 9.66 3.14
CA GLN A 130 19.90 8.35 2.49
C GLN A 130 21.21 7.59 2.24
N ALA A 131 22.29 8.31 1.92
CA ALA A 131 23.62 7.70 1.81
C ALA A 131 24.19 7.30 3.17
N LEU A 132 23.85 8.04 4.24
CA LEU A 132 24.21 7.68 5.63
C LEU A 132 23.44 6.46 6.14
N GLN A 133 22.19 6.24 5.67
CA GLN A 133 21.45 5.00 5.96
C GLN A 133 22.10 3.73 5.37
N GLU A 134 22.89 3.87 4.30
CA GLU A 134 23.67 2.75 3.77
C GLU A 134 24.92 2.46 4.62
N VAL A 135 25.44 3.47 5.30
CA VAL A 135 26.58 3.34 6.22
C VAL A 135 26.14 2.88 7.62
N PHE A 136 24.99 3.35 8.06
CA PHE A 136 24.37 3.06 9.35
C PHE A 136 22.92 2.61 9.12
N PRO A 137 22.66 1.32 8.80
CA PRO A 137 21.34 0.84 8.42
C PRO A 137 20.26 0.97 9.51
N GLU A 138 20.66 1.00 10.78
CA GLU A 138 19.80 1.03 11.95
C GLU A 138 19.34 2.43 12.39
N ILE A 139 19.75 3.50 11.72
CA ILE A 139 19.33 4.86 12.11
C ILE A 139 17.83 5.08 11.88
N ASP A 140 17.22 5.84 12.80
CA ASP A 140 15.81 6.26 12.66
C ASP A 140 15.63 7.07 11.37
N LYS A 141 14.74 6.58 10.50
CA LYS A 141 14.43 7.18 9.20
C LYS A 141 13.86 8.60 9.30
N SER A 142 13.29 8.98 10.45
CA SER A 142 12.71 10.30 10.66
C SER A 142 13.75 11.43 10.63
N GLY A 143 15.05 11.12 10.83
CA GLY A 143 16.17 12.06 10.68
C GLY A 143 16.37 12.64 9.28
N ILE A 144 15.67 12.13 8.27
CA ILE A 144 15.69 12.64 6.88
C ILE A 144 15.16 14.08 6.75
N ASN A 145 14.34 14.55 7.70
CA ASN A 145 13.79 15.90 7.69
C ASN A 145 14.76 16.90 8.30
N GLN A 146 15.00 18.01 7.62
CA GLN A 146 15.90 19.08 8.08
C GLN A 146 15.42 19.70 9.41
N SER A 147 14.10 19.77 9.60
CA SER A 147 13.47 20.31 10.81
C SER A 147 13.46 19.33 12.00
N ARG A 148 14.12 18.17 11.88
CA ARG A 148 14.19 17.18 12.96
C ARG A 148 14.70 17.80 14.24
N VAL A 149 13.93 17.64 15.31
CA VAL A 149 14.24 18.12 16.64
C VAL A 149 15.05 17.06 17.39
N CYS A 150 16.16 17.49 17.99
CA CYS A 150 16.94 16.71 18.92
C CYS A 150 16.76 17.30 20.34
N PHE A 151 16.22 16.52 21.25
CA PHE A 151 16.14 16.94 22.66
C PHE A 151 17.52 17.02 23.29
N GLU A 152 17.79 18.08 24.05
CA GLU A 152 19.04 18.24 24.78
C GLU A 152 19.22 17.10 25.77
N SER A 153 20.42 16.52 25.82
CA SER A 153 20.78 15.41 26.69
C SER A 153 21.77 15.81 27.75
N TYR A 154 22.20 14.86 28.56
CA TYR A 154 23.36 14.95 29.45
C TYR A 154 24.25 13.74 29.22
N ASP A 155 25.50 14.01 28.83
CA ASP A 155 26.53 13.00 28.66
C ASP A 155 27.92 13.64 28.89
N PRO A 156 28.52 13.43 30.08
CA PRO A 156 29.85 13.97 30.39
C PRO A 156 30.96 13.30 29.57
N GLU A 157 30.71 12.08 29.05
CA GLU A 157 31.65 11.32 28.21
C GLU A 157 31.38 11.47 26.71
N ILE A 158 30.63 12.50 26.29
CA ILE A 158 30.35 12.78 24.90
C ILE A 158 31.64 12.77 24.06
N TYR A 159 31.61 12.02 22.95
CA TYR A 159 32.69 12.08 21.96
C TYR A 159 32.56 13.31 21.09
N ILE A 160 33.65 14.04 20.89
CA ILE A 160 33.70 15.21 19.99
C ILE A 160 35.00 15.16 19.18
N ASN A 161 34.88 15.15 17.84
CA ASN A 161 35.99 15.19 16.90
C ASN A 161 35.89 16.42 16.00
N THR A 162 36.52 17.52 16.36
CA THR A 162 36.53 18.76 15.57
C THR A 162 37.23 18.61 14.22
N LYS A 163 38.08 17.57 14.07
CA LYS A 163 38.80 17.25 12.82
C LYS A 163 38.10 16.21 11.95
N SER A 164 36.84 15.86 12.27
CA SER A 164 36.08 14.88 11.49
C SER A 164 36.03 15.26 10.00
N GLU A 165 36.07 14.26 9.15
CA GLU A 165 35.92 14.42 7.72
C GLU A 165 34.50 14.87 7.36
N VAL A 166 34.39 15.53 6.20
CA VAL A 166 33.08 15.92 5.67
C VAL A 166 32.51 14.77 4.84
N PHE A 167 31.32 14.31 5.17
CA PHE A 167 30.62 13.27 4.42
C PHE A 167 30.15 13.80 3.06
N LYS A 168 30.68 13.22 1.96
CA LYS A 168 30.46 13.68 0.59
C LYS A 168 29.50 12.82 -0.21
N LYS A 169 29.27 11.56 0.21
CA LYS A 169 28.39 10.65 -0.54
C LYS A 169 26.95 11.17 -0.55
N ILE A 170 26.31 11.04 -1.70
CA ILE A 170 24.89 11.29 -1.92
C ILE A 170 24.29 10.10 -2.63
N LYS A 171 23.08 9.69 -2.24
CA LYS A 171 22.31 8.72 -3.00
C LYS A 171 21.60 9.47 -4.11
N LYS A 172 21.87 9.12 -5.38
CA LYS A 172 21.07 9.64 -6.51
C LYS A 172 19.67 9.04 -6.36
N VAL A 173 18.67 9.89 -6.20
CA VAL A 173 17.28 9.49 -6.33
C VAL A 173 17.09 9.05 -7.77
N GLU A 174 16.77 7.78 -7.99
CA GLU A 174 16.35 7.31 -9.32
C GLU A 174 15.12 8.14 -9.73
N LYS A 175 15.17 8.69 -10.94
CA LYS A 175 14.06 9.48 -11.47
C LYS A 175 12.81 8.62 -11.46
N VAL A 176 11.83 9.01 -10.69
CA VAL A 176 10.47 8.49 -10.79
C VAL A 176 10.04 8.65 -12.25
N VAL A 177 9.63 7.54 -12.87
CA VAL A 177 9.15 7.49 -14.24
C VAL A 177 8.02 8.51 -14.39
N THR A 178 8.24 9.53 -15.21
CA THR A 178 7.24 10.53 -15.54
C THR A 178 6.25 9.89 -16.50
N PHE A 179 5.01 9.70 -16.03
CA PHE A 179 3.89 9.34 -16.89
C PHE A 179 3.52 10.53 -17.75
N GLU A 180 3.42 10.35 -19.08
CA GLU A 180 2.83 11.34 -19.98
C GLU A 180 1.36 11.53 -19.61
N LYS A 181 0.97 12.76 -19.37
CA LYS A 181 -0.40 13.14 -19.03
C LYS A 181 -1.06 13.96 -20.11
N THR A 182 -2.33 13.68 -20.25
CA THR A 182 -3.28 14.33 -21.15
C THR A 182 -3.43 15.83 -20.89
N ASP A 183 -3.71 16.54 -21.93
CA ASP A 183 -3.78 17.94 -22.35
C ASP A 183 -4.35 19.03 -21.40
N ASN A 184 -4.26 18.96 -20.07
CA ASN A 184 -4.91 19.99 -19.25
C ASN A 184 -4.12 20.53 -18.04
N GLU A 185 -2.79 20.45 -18.03
CA GLU A 185 -1.96 20.99 -16.93
C GLU A 185 -2.20 22.49 -16.70
N GLN A 186 -2.44 23.25 -17.76
CA GLN A 186 -2.72 24.71 -17.66
C GLN A 186 -4.08 24.98 -16.99
N LYS A 187 -5.08 24.15 -17.23
CA LYS A 187 -6.39 24.26 -16.59
C LYS A 187 -6.31 23.88 -15.11
N ILE A 188 -5.57 22.82 -14.79
CA ILE A 188 -5.30 22.40 -13.42
C ILE A 188 -4.59 23.53 -12.66
N TYR A 189 -3.57 24.14 -13.26
CA TYR A 189 -2.82 25.24 -12.67
C TYR A 189 -3.72 26.46 -12.37
N LYS A 190 -4.58 26.88 -13.30
CA LYS A 190 -5.55 27.96 -13.07
C LYS A 190 -6.52 27.66 -11.93
N ASN A 191 -6.97 26.41 -11.84
CA ASN A 191 -7.84 25.99 -10.74
C ASN A 191 -7.11 26.02 -9.39
N ILE A 192 -5.81 25.67 -9.34
CA ILE A 192 -4.98 25.79 -8.14
C ILE A 192 -4.86 27.26 -7.70
N LEU A 193 -4.64 28.17 -8.64
CA LEU A 193 -4.58 29.62 -8.33
C LEU A 193 -5.90 30.12 -7.74
N THR A 194 -7.03 29.74 -8.35
CA THR A 194 -8.36 30.08 -7.85
C THR A 194 -8.60 29.49 -6.45
N TRP A 195 -8.19 28.25 -6.22
CA TRP A 195 -8.32 27.60 -4.92
C TRP A 195 -7.47 28.27 -3.83
N LEU A 196 -6.24 28.69 -4.14
CA LEU A 196 -5.40 29.45 -3.21
C LEU A 196 -5.98 30.84 -2.92
N SER A 197 -6.48 31.53 -3.94
CA SER A 197 -7.16 32.83 -3.78
C SER A 197 -8.39 32.72 -2.86
N ASN A 198 -9.19 31.65 -3.00
CA ASN A 198 -10.35 31.40 -2.13
C ASN A 198 -9.96 31.10 -0.68
N LYS A 199 -8.70 30.71 -0.43
CA LYS A 199 -8.12 30.56 0.92
C LYS A 199 -7.45 31.80 1.46
N ASN A 200 -7.63 32.95 0.80
CA ASN A 200 -6.95 34.22 1.10
C ASN A 200 -5.42 34.14 1.03
N GLU A 201 -4.89 33.22 0.22
CA GLU A 201 -3.47 33.11 -0.05
C GLU A 201 -3.13 33.98 -1.27
N ALA A 202 -2.21 34.91 -1.11
CA ALA A 202 -1.83 35.85 -2.17
C ALA A 202 -0.31 36.03 -2.25
N PHE A 203 0.17 36.38 -3.44
CA PHE A 203 1.58 36.68 -3.71
C PHE A 203 1.87 38.13 -3.28
N VAL A 204 2.15 38.37 -2.00
CA VAL A 204 2.40 39.68 -1.42
C VAL A 204 3.81 39.77 -0.83
N THR A 205 4.33 40.99 -0.72
CA THR A 205 5.65 41.26 -0.14
C THR A 205 5.74 40.70 1.28
N GLY A 206 6.80 39.94 1.57
CA GLY A 206 7.00 39.22 2.84
C GLY A 206 6.51 37.78 2.84
N GLU A 207 5.52 37.40 2.00
CA GLU A 207 4.95 36.06 1.93
C GLU A 207 5.22 35.33 0.58
N ARG A 208 5.97 35.97 -0.34
CA ARG A 208 6.20 35.48 -1.71
C ARG A 208 6.71 34.04 -1.76
N ASN A 209 7.74 33.72 -0.98
CA ASN A 209 8.32 32.38 -0.92
C ASN A 209 7.33 31.35 -0.39
N ASN A 210 6.56 31.71 0.63
CA ASN A 210 5.54 30.85 1.22
C ASN A 210 4.41 30.55 0.22
N PHE A 211 3.95 31.60 -0.50
CA PHE A 211 2.95 31.44 -1.55
C PHE A 211 3.44 30.53 -2.69
N ILE A 212 4.65 30.76 -3.23
CA ILE A 212 5.23 29.92 -4.29
C ILE A 212 5.43 28.47 -3.81
N PHE A 213 5.84 28.27 -2.56
CA PHE A 213 5.96 26.93 -2.00
C PHE A 213 4.61 26.21 -1.93
N LYS A 214 3.53 26.91 -1.47
CA LYS A 214 2.18 26.36 -1.41
C LYS A 214 1.64 26.06 -2.81
N LEU A 215 1.85 26.95 -3.76
CA LEU A 215 1.43 26.79 -5.16
C LEU A 215 2.13 25.61 -5.82
N ALA A 216 3.44 25.53 -5.69
CA ALA A 216 4.23 24.42 -6.27
C ALA A 216 3.91 23.08 -5.58
N SER A 217 3.68 23.08 -4.26
CA SER A 217 3.22 21.90 -3.53
C SER A 217 1.85 21.42 -4.02
N ALA A 218 0.94 22.34 -4.31
CA ALA A 218 -0.35 22.02 -4.91
C ALA A 218 -0.16 21.49 -6.34
N CYS A 219 0.65 22.14 -7.18
CA CYS A 219 0.97 21.64 -8.53
C CYS A 219 1.48 20.20 -8.52
N CYS A 220 2.41 19.88 -7.61
CA CYS A 220 2.92 18.52 -7.43
C CYS A 220 1.80 17.54 -7.06
N ARG A 221 1.00 17.87 -6.05
CA ARG A 221 -0.11 17.02 -5.59
C ARG A 221 -1.18 16.80 -6.65
N PHE A 222 -1.44 17.80 -7.49
CA PHE A 222 -2.40 17.73 -8.60
C PHE A 222 -1.79 17.19 -9.90
N GLY A 223 -0.51 16.77 -9.87
CA GLY A 223 0.13 16.01 -10.93
C GLY A 223 0.66 16.83 -12.09
N ILE A 224 0.87 18.14 -11.93
CA ILE A 224 1.66 18.94 -12.88
C ILE A 224 3.14 18.61 -12.66
N ASN A 225 3.90 18.39 -13.72
CA ASN A 225 5.34 18.12 -13.56
C ASN A 225 6.13 19.38 -13.14
N GLU A 226 7.30 19.20 -12.51
CA GLU A 226 8.12 20.29 -11.95
C GLU A 226 8.48 21.35 -12.99
N ILE A 227 8.83 20.93 -14.21
CA ILE A 227 9.25 21.82 -15.30
C ILE A 227 8.08 22.67 -15.78
N THR A 228 6.93 22.08 -16.00
CA THR A 228 5.71 22.78 -16.43
C THR A 228 5.22 23.74 -15.35
N ALA A 229 5.20 23.31 -14.08
CA ALA A 229 4.85 24.18 -12.96
C ALA A 229 5.80 25.35 -12.80
N SER A 230 7.12 25.13 -12.98
CA SER A 230 8.11 26.19 -12.95
C SER A 230 7.88 27.22 -14.06
N ASN A 231 7.55 26.75 -15.28
CA ASN A 231 7.25 27.64 -16.40
C ASN A 231 5.99 28.49 -16.11
N PHE A 232 4.91 27.90 -15.63
CA PHE A 232 3.68 28.65 -15.31
C PHE A 232 3.91 29.67 -14.19
N ILE A 233 4.54 29.24 -13.09
CA ILE A 233 4.81 30.10 -11.93
C ILE A 233 5.73 31.26 -12.30
N ASN A 234 6.79 30.99 -13.05
CA ASN A 234 7.73 32.02 -13.47
C ASN A 234 7.08 33.02 -14.43
N THR A 235 6.19 32.56 -15.31
CA THR A 235 5.44 33.43 -16.23
C THR A 235 4.51 34.36 -15.46
N ASP A 236 3.78 33.87 -14.48
CA ASP A 236 2.73 34.62 -13.78
C ASP A 236 3.28 35.58 -12.70
N PHE A 237 4.41 35.22 -12.04
CA PHE A 237 4.86 35.93 -10.84
C PHE A 237 6.22 36.59 -10.95
N LEU A 238 7.02 36.36 -12.00
CA LEU A 238 8.35 36.95 -12.14
C LEU A 238 8.40 38.18 -13.07
N SER A 239 7.41 38.41 -13.91
CA SER A 239 7.44 39.45 -14.93
C SER A 239 7.43 40.88 -14.37
N ASN A 240 7.01 41.09 -13.09
CA ASN A 240 6.88 42.41 -12.47
C ASN A 240 7.27 42.43 -10.98
N SER A 241 8.13 41.56 -10.49
CA SER A 241 8.46 41.48 -9.06
C SER A 241 9.96 41.48 -8.78
N GLU A 242 10.37 42.00 -7.62
CA GLU A 242 11.74 41.86 -7.10
C GLU A 242 12.12 40.45 -6.70
N PHE A 243 11.22 39.50 -6.88
CA PHE A 243 11.42 38.06 -6.60
C PHE A 243 12.23 37.41 -7.72
N THR A 244 13.42 36.92 -7.41
CA THR A 244 14.34 36.45 -8.44
C THR A 244 13.99 35.06 -8.96
N ARG A 245 14.32 34.79 -10.22
CA ARG A 245 14.12 33.48 -10.84
C ARG A 245 14.81 32.35 -10.06
N ASN A 246 16.02 32.58 -9.58
CA ASN A 246 16.76 31.61 -8.77
C ASN A 246 16.06 31.27 -7.45
N GLU A 247 15.43 32.26 -6.84
CA GLU A 247 14.66 32.09 -5.60
C GLU A 247 13.37 31.30 -5.85
N SER A 248 12.65 31.63 -6.93
CA SER A 248 11.48 30.88 -7.37
C SER A 248 11.81 29.40 -7.65
N GLU A 249 12.82 29.14 -8.46
CA GLU A 249 13.22 27.78 -8.84
C GLU A 249 13.67 26.93 -7.63
N ARG A 250 14.38 27.53 -6.67
CA ARG A 250 14.74 26.85 -5.40
C ARG A 250 13.51 26.49 -4.59
N THR A 251 12.56 27.41 -4.48
CA THR A 251 11.32 27.21 -3.74
C THR A 251 10.45 26.14 -4.38
N ILE A 252 10.28 26.18 -5.70
CA ILE A 252 9.53 25.18 -6.47
C ILE A 252 10.15 23.80 -6.29
N LYS A 253 11.46 23.68 -6.47
CA LYS A 253 12.19 22.43 -6.31
C LYS A 253 12.09 21.87 -4.90
N SER A 254 12.13 22.74 -3.88
CA SER A 254 11.90 22.35 -2.48
C SER A 254 10.48 21.82 -2.26
N ALA A 255 9.47 22.46 -2.85
CA ALA A 255 8.07 22.06 -2.75
C ALA A 255 7.82 20.69 -3.39
N TYR A 256 8.39 20.46 -4.58
CA TYR A 256 8.28 19.15 -5.28
C TYR A 256 8.98 18.03 -4.52
N ARG A 257 10.14 18.30 -3.95
CA ARG A 257 10.83 17.32 -3.09
C ARG A 257 10.02 16.98 -1.84
N ALA A 258 9.46 17.99 -1.17
CA ALA A 258 8.65 17.79 0.03
C ALA A 258 7.36 16.99 -0.26
N ASN A 259 6.86 17.04 -1.50
CA ASN A 259 5.60 16.40 -1.91
C ASN A 259 5.81 15.26 -2.93
N ALA A 260 7.03 14.79 -3.16
CA ALA A 260 7.32 13.77 -4.17
C ALA A 260 6.48 12.50 -4.01
N GLN A 261 6.27 12.06 -2.77
CA GLN A 261 5.41 10.89 -2.45
C GLN A 261 3.90 11.17 -2.64
N ARG A 262 3.52 12.42 -2.86
CA ARG A 262 2.13 12.86 -3.06
C ARG A 262 1.87 13.35 -4.49
N PHE A 263 2.76 13.07 -5.42
CA PHE A 263 2.58 13.46 -6.81
C PHE A 263 1.28 12.88 -7.37
N ALA A 264 0.46 13.73 -8.00
CA ALA A 264 -0.85 13.37 -8.56
C ALA A 264 -1.85 12.72 -7.56
N SER A 265 -1.70 12.97 -6.26
CA SER A 265 -2.56 12.41 -5.20
C SER A 265 -3.84 13.21 -4.95
N ALA A 266 -3.97 14.43 -5.51
CA ALA A 266 -5.09 15.32 -5.32
C ALA A 266 -5.84 15.58 -6.64
N SER A 267 -7.16 15.76 -6.55
CA SER A 267 -8.00 16.27 -7.62
C SER A 267 -8.96 17.31 -7.04
N PHE A 268 -9.35 18.32 -7.84
CA PHE A 268 -10.28 19.36 -7.41
C PHE A 268 -11.68 18.85 -7.07
N ASP A 269 -12.00 17.63 -7.50
CA ASP A 269 -13.37 17.10 -7.48
C ASP A 269 -13.87 16.71 -6.08
N LYS A 270 -12.98 16.57 -5.08
CA LYS A 270 -13.38 16.16 -3.72
C LYS A 270 -13.49 17.31 -2.71
N GLU A 271 -12.67 18.35 -2.82
CA GLU A 271 -12.64 19.42 -1.81
C GLU A 271 -13.68 20.53 -2.08
N GLN A 272 -14.03 20.79 -3.35
CA GLN A 272 -15.00 21.85 -3.67
C GLN A 272 -16.47 21.45 -3.40
N LEU A 273 -16.83 20.18 -3.53
CA LEU A 273 -18.19 19.72 -3.25
C LEU A 273 -18.52 19.73 -1.74
N VAL A 274 -17.57 19.33 -0.89
CA VAL A 274 -17.79 19.28 0.56
C VAL A 274 -17.91 20.67 1.18
N ASP A 275 -17.12 21.64 0.74
CA ASP A 275 -17.21 23.03 1.26
C ASP A 275 -18.46 23.79 0.75
N LYS A 276 -18.99 23.44 -0.42
CA LYS A 276 -20.22 24.07 -0.93
C LYS A 276 -21.51 23.47 -0.33
N ILE A 277 -21.51 22.17 -0.02
CA ILE A 277 -22.68 21.48 0.55
C ILE A 277 -22.88 21.85 2.03
N THR A 278 -21.83 22.22 2.76
CA THR A 278 -21.91 22.54 4.20
C THR A 278 -22.17 24.00 4.53
N ARG A 279 -22.20 24.94 3.57
CA ARG A 279 -22.20 26.37 3.89
C ARG A 279 -23.17 27.31 3.18
N LYS A 280 -24.00 26.89 2.22
CA LYS A 280 -25.04 27.80 1.65
C LYS A 280 -26.18 27.04 0.99
N GLU A 281 -27.40 27.53 1.18
CA GLU A 281 -28.52 27.31 0.25
C GLU A 281 -28.04 27.56 -1.19
N ILE A 282 -28.28 26.59 -2.06
CA ILE A 282 -27.84 26.65 -3.45
C ILE A 282 -28.69 27.74 -4.12
N ASP A 283 -28.09 28.86 -4.42
CA ASP A 283 -28.69 29.83 -5.34
C ASP A 283 -28.62 29.24 -6.75
N VAL A 284 -29.75 28.67 -7.18
CA VAL A 284 -29.90 27.98 -8.48
C VAL A 284 -29.58 28.95 -9.65
N ALA A 285 -29.71 30.25 -9.45
CA ALA A 285 -29.40 31.27 -10.47
C ALA A 285 -27.89 31.45 -10.69
N SER A 286 -27.03 31.10 -9.70
CA SER A 286 -25.57 31.20 -9.83
C SER A 286 -24.93 29.98 -10.50
N VAL A 287 -25.71 28.95 -10.84
CA VAL A 287 -25.29 27.70 -11.52
C VAL A 287 -25.55 27.75 -13.03
N LEU A 288 -25.94 28.92 -13.56
CA LEU A 288 -26.12 29.09 -15.01
C LEU A 288 -24.75 29.08 -15.71
N ILE A 289 -24.54 28.05 -16.43
CA ILE A 289 -23.38 27.59 -17.16
C ILE A 289 -23.34 28.29 -18.51
N ASP A 290 -22.15 28.69 -18.95
CA ASP A 290 -21.90 29.02 -20.36
C ASP A 290 -22.31 27.84 -21.25
N ASP A 291 -23.12 28.11 -22.23
CA ASP A 291 -24.01 27.21 -22.96
C ASP A 291 -23.34 26.15 -23.85
N ASP A 292 -22.01 26.00 -23.84
CA ASP A 292 -21.30 25.13 -24.81
C ASP A 292 -20.26 24.15 -24.20
N SER A 293 -20.15 24.02 -22.89
CA SER A 293 -19.21 23.06 -22.29
C SER A 293 -19.90 21.97 -21.47
N ASN A 294 -19.64 20.70 -21.81
CA ASN A 294 -20.06 19.57 -20.99
C ASN A 294 -19.60 19.72 -19.54
N ILE A 295 -20.50 19.51 -18.59
CA ILE A 295 -20.17 19.54 -17.17
C ILE A 295 -19.15 18.42 -16.90
N LYS A 296 -18.01 18.77 -16.27
CA LYS A 296 -16.97 17.81 -15.91
C LYS A 296 -17.56 16.70 -15.05
N ASP A 297 -17.12 15.46 -15.29
CA ASP A 297 -17.57 14.23 -14.60
C ASP A 297 -19.05 13.86 -14.84
N VAL A 298 -19.72 14.49 -15.80
CA VAL A 298 -21.03 14.07 -16.32
C VAL A 298 -20.83 13.39 -17.67
N ILE A 299 -21.30 12.16 -17.78
CA ILE A 299 -21.39 11.43 -19.05
C ILE A 299 -22.78 11.67 -19.61
N TYR A 300 -22.86 12.35 -20.74
CA TYR A 300 -24.14 12.59 -21.40
C TYR A 300 -24.59 11.34 -22.14
N GLY A 301 -25.88 11.04 -22.09
CA GLY A 301 -26.43 9.85 -22.74
C GLY A 301 -26.17 9.80 -24.25
N ILE A 302 -26.00 10.97 -24.89
CA ILE A 302 -25.66 11.04 -26.31
C ILE A 302 -24.25 10.52 -26.59
N ASP A 303 -23.29 10.74 -25.67
CA ASP A 303 -21.89 10.33 -25.85
C ASP A 303 -21.73 8.81 -25.78
N VAL A 304 -22.65 8.12 -25.12
CA VAL A 304 -22.65 6.65 -24.96
C VAL A 304 -23.77 5.99 -25.77
N LYS A 305 -24.43 6.75 -26.67
CA LYS A 305 -25.55 6.24 -27.46
C LYS A 305 -25.16 5.02 -28.30
N GLN A 306 -24.00 5.05 -28.95
CA GLN A 306 -23.54 3.94 -29.75
C GLN A 306 -23.34 2.67 -28.92
N GLN A 307 -22.73 2.79 -27.74
CA GLN A 307 -22.57 1.67 -26.83
C GLN A 307 -23.92 1.11 -26.37
N ALA A 308 -24.91 1.98 -26.16
CA ALA A 308 -26.26 1.54 -25.82
C ALA A 308 -26.94 0.80 -26.98
N LEU A 309 -26.75 1.26 -28.23
CA LEU A 309 -27.23 0.58 -29.44
C LEU A 309 -26.52 -0.76 -29.63
N ASP A 310 -25.21 -0.83 -29.38
CA ASP A 310 -24.49 -2.11 -29.43
C ASP A 310 -25.03 -3.13 -28.42
N ILE A 311 -25.41 -2.67 -27.21
CA ILE A 311 -26.10 -3.54 -26.23
C ILE A 311 -27.45 -3.99 -26.72
N TYR A 312 -28.19 -3.10 -27.40
CA TYR A 312 -29.51 -3.44 -27.97
C TYR A 312 -29.40 -4.48 -29.11
N GLU A 313 -28.42 -4.30 -29.99
CA GLU A 313 -28.25 -5.16 -31.17
C GLU A 313 -27.55 -6.48 -30.85
N LYS A 314 -26.53 -6.46 -30.02
CA LYS A 314 -25.61 -7.60 -29.75
C LYS A 314 -25.78 -8.18 -28.35
N GLY A 315 -26.56 -7.53 -27.48
CA GLY A 315 -26.65 -7.87 -26.07
C GLY A 315 -25.47 -7.33 -25.25
N TYR A 316 -25.49 -7.62 -23.94
CA TYR A 316 -24.37 -7.29 -23.08
C TYR A 316 -23.10 -8.09 -23.47
N ILE A 317 -21.95 -7.47 -23.39
CA ILE A 317 -20.67 -8.18 -23.54
C ILE A 317 -20.64 -9.32 -22.52
N ALA A 318 -20.52 -10.54 -23.02
CA ALA A 318 -20.48 -11.73 -22.18
C ALA A 318 -19.28 -11.67 -21.22
N VAL A 319 -19.55 -11.85 -19.94
CA VAL A 319 -18.50 -12.01 -18.95
C VAL A 319 -17.98 -13.44 -19.02
N LYS A 320 -16.67 -13.60 -19.10
CA LYS A 320 -16.01 -14.89 -19.22
C LYS A 320 -16.03 -15.63 -17.88
N GLY A 321 -16.55 -16.84 -17.86
CA GLY A 321 -16.53 -17.76 -16.73
C GLY A 321 -15.33 -18.71 -16.75
N ILE A 322 -15.52 -19.91 -16.22
CA ILE A 322 -14.51 -21.00 -16.22
C ILE A 322 -15.01 -22.25 -16.97
N ASP A 323 -16.11 -22.11 -17.71
CA ASP A 323 -16.81 -23.19 -18.43
C ASP A 323 -17.22 -24.37 -17.52
N VAL A 324 -17.54 -24.07 -16.27
CA VAL A 324 -18.17 -24.97 -15.32
C VAL A 324 -19.57 -24.44 -15.05
N PRO A 325 -20.63 -25.03 -15.68
CA PRO A 325 -21.99 -24.49 -15.63
C PRO A 325 -22.49 -24.21 -14.22
N ASP A 326 -22.21 -25.11 -13.28
CA ASP A 326 -22.59 -24.99 -11.88
C ASP A 326 -22.00 -23.75 -11.20
N ILE A 327 -20.77 -23.39 -11.54
CA ILE A 327 -20.11 -22.18 -11.02
C ILE A 327 -20.52 -20.95 -11.84
N ASP A 328 -20.51 -21.05 -13.17
CA ASP A 328 -20.73 -19.91 -14.05
C ASP A 328 -22.17 -19.37 -13.99
N GLU A 329 -23.14 -20.22 -13.67
CA GLU A 329 -24.51 -19.76 -13.38
C GLU A 329 -24.55 -18.91 -12.09
N ARG A 330 -23.71 -19.20 -11.12
CA ARG A 330 -23.64 -18.49 -9.84
C ARG A 330 -22.78 -17.24 -9.93
N PHE A 331 -21.62 -17.34 -10.60
CA PHE A 331 -20.68 -16.23 -10.64
C PHE A 331 -19.67 -16.35 -11.78
N LYS A 332 -19.51 -15.26 -12.52
CA LYS A 332 -18.42 -15.00 -13.46
C LYS A 332 -17.77 -13.65 -13.10
N PRO A 333 -16.46 -13.58 -12.90
CA PRO A 333 -15.80 -12.35 -12.46
C PRO A 333 -15.85 -11.29 -13.55
N LYS A 334 -16.18 -10.06 -13.18
CA LYS A 334 -16.18 -8.90 -14.06
C LYS A 334 -15.12 -7.90 -13.63
N LYS A 335 -14.25 -7.48 -14.57
CA LYS A 335 -13.26 -6.43 -14.31
C LYS A 335 -13.95 -5.13 -13.88
N GLY A 336 -13.34 -4.41 -12.95
CA GLY A 336 -13.90 -3.20 -12.36
C GLY A 336 -14.92 -3.43 -11.24
N GLU A 337 -15.16 -4.69 -10.84
CA GLU A 337 -16.02 -5.05 -9.71
C GLU A 337 -15.20 -5.66 -8.56
N ILE A 338 -15.65 -5.41 -7.33
CA ILE A 338 -15.08 -6.04 -6.13
C ILE A 338 -15.93 -7.24 -5.73
N THR A 339 -15.25 -8.35 -5.52
CA THR A 339 -15.84 -9.61 -5.06
C THR A 339 -15.25 -10.02 -3.73
N VAL A 340 -16.07 -10.30 -2.72
CA VAL A 340 -15.62 -10.97 -1.50
C VAL A 340 -15.96 -12.45 -1.56
N LEU A 341 -15.00 -13.28 -1.16
CA LEU A 341 -15.22 -14.71 -0.88
C LEU A 341 -15.05 -14.92 0.63
N THR A 342 -16.13 -15.33 1.29
CA THR A 342 -16.12 -15.63 2.73
C THR A 342 -16.40 -17.11 2.99
N GLY A 343 -16.28 -17.52 4.23
CA GLY A 343 -16.52 -18.89 4.71
C GLY A 343 -15.71 -19.19 5.96
N ILE A 344 -16.01 -20.28 6.62
CA ILE A 344 -15.35 -20.70 7.87
C ILE A 344 -13.83 -20.87 7.65
N GLY A 345 -13.03 -20.54 8.67
CA GLY A 345 -11.58 -20.76 8.65
C GLY A 345 -11.21 -22.23 8.38
N ASN A 346 -10.15 -22.46 7.65
CA ASN A 346 -9.61 -23.79 7.32
C ASN A 346 -10.56 -24.71 6.53
N TYR A 347 -11.59 -24.16 5.86
CA TYR A 347 -12.51 -24.94 5.01
C TYR A 347 -12.05 -25.06 3.55
N GLY A 348 -10.97 -24.38 3.13
CA GLY A 348 -10.42 -24.49 1.78
C GLY A 348 -10.80 -23.32 0.83
N LYS A 349 -11.18 -22.16 1.36
CA LYS A 349 -11.44 -20.95 0.54
C LYS A 349 -10.28 -20.57 -0.36
N SER A 350 -9.06 -20.51 0.20
CA SER A 350 -7.85 -20.17 -0.56
C SER A 350 -7.53 -21.22 -1.61
N SER A 351 -7.78 -22.51 -1.32
CA SER A 351 -7.65 -23.60 -2.30
C SER A 351 -8.63 -23.44 -3.45
N PHE A 352 -9.90 -23.12 -3.16
CA PHE A 352 -10.90 -22.86 -4.19
C PHE A 352 -10.51 -21.65 -5.05
N LYS A 353 -10.03 -20.58 -4.44
CA LYS A 353 -9.54 -19.39 -5.14
C LYS A 353 -8.37 -19.74 -6.06
N LYS A 354 -7.34 -20.46 -5.56
CA LYS A 354 -6.17 -20.89 -6.36
C LYS A 354 -6.60 -21.77 -7.55
N TRP A 355 -7.49 -22.72 -7.32
CA TRP A 355 -8.04 -23.56 -8.39
C TRP A 355 -8.82 -22.73 -9.42
N TYR A 356 -9.66 -21.79 -8.98
CA TYR A 356 -10.40 -20.89 -9.86
C TYR A 356 -9.45 -20.04 -10.70
N GLN A 357 -8.39 -19.51 -10.10
CA GLN A 357 -7.34 -18.78 -10.81
C GLN A 357 -6.62 -19.68 -11.81
N ALA A 358 -6.26 -20.92 -11.45
CA ALA A 358 -5.64 -21.87 -12.36
C ALA A 358 -6.52 -22.14 -13.60
N MET A 359 -7.83 -22.30 -13.43
CA MET A 359 -8.79 -22.41 -14.54
C MET A 359 -8.76 -21.17 -15.45
N ARG A 360 -8.76 -19.98 -14.87
CA ARG A 360 -8.70 -18.72 -15.62
C ARG A 360 -7.38 -18.55 -16.39
N ILE A 361 -6.27 -18.94 -15.77
CA ILE A 361 -4.94 -18.92 -16.40
C ILE A 361 -4.92 -19.87 -17.60
N LEU A 362 -5.39 -21.10 -17.42
CA LEU A 362 -5.45 -22.08 -18.51
C LEU A 362 -6.34 -21.63 -19.67
N MET A 363 -7.47 -21.05 -19.38
CA MET A 363 -8.44 -20.68 -20.42
C MET A 363 -8.08 -19.41 -21.17
N TYR A 364 -7.53 -18.42 -20.47
CA TYR A 364 -7.40 -17.05 -20.99
C TYR A 364 -5.99 -16.49 -20.91
N GLY A 365 -5.03 -17.19 -20.30
CA GLY A 365 -3.66 -16.70 -20.07
C GLY A 365 -3.63 -15.52 -19.08
N GLU A 366 -4.64 -15.39 -18.22
CA GLU A 366 -4.72 -14.28 -17.26
C GLU A 366 -3.62 -14.36 -16.22
N LYS A 367 -3.29 -13.20 -15.66
CA LYS A 367 -2.27 -13.05 -14.63
C LYS A 367 -2.87 -12.50 -13.34
N PHE A 368 -2.42 -13.04 -12.21
CA PHE A 368 -2.94 -12.68 -10.89
C PHE A 368 -1.84 -12.26 -9.93
N ALA A 369 -2.09 -11.22 -9.13
CA ALA A 369 -1.23 -10.81 -8.04
C ALA A 369 -1.96 -10.98 -6.71
N THR A 370 -1.36 -11.71 -5.79
CA THR A 370 -1.96 -12.07 -4.50
C THR A 370 -1.15 -11.52 -3.35
N PHE A 371 -1.80 -10.76 -2.47
CA PHE A 371 -1.30 -10.45 -1.15
C PHE A 371 -1.87 -11.47 -0.16
N SER A 372 -1.05 -12.42 0.30
CA SER A 372 -1.48 -13.51 1.18
C SER A 372 -0.46 -13.80 2.29
N PRO A 373 -0.43 -13.00 3.37
CA PRO A 373 0.50 -13.24 4.47
C PRO A 373 0.30 -14.58 5.20
N GLU A 374 -0.88 -15.19 5.11
CA GLU A 374 -1.18 -16.50 5.71
C GLU A 374 -0.61 -17.67 4.89
N ASP A 375 -0.37 -17.47 3.60
CA ASP A 375 0.25 -18.48 2.71
C ASP A 375 1.80 -18.41 2.75
N ASN A 376 2.37 -18.16 3.91
CA ASN A 376 3.82 -18.13 4.12
C ASN A 376 4.32 -19.48 4.62
N PRO A 377 5.40 -20.05 4.06
CA PRO A 377 6.36 -19.42 3.16
C PRO A 377 5.91 -19.37 1.68
N PRO A 378 6.44 -18.43 0.86
CA PRO A 378 6.05 -18.24 -0.53
C PRO A 378 6.20 -19.49 -1.41
N GLU A 379 7.18 -20.35 -1.15
CA GLU A 379 7.40 -21.59 -1.88
C GLU A 379 6.23 -22.56 -1.76
N GLU A 380 5.53 -22.61 -0.62
CA GLU A 380 4.32 -23.43 -0.45
C GLU A 380 3.15 -22.88 -1.26
N TYR A 381 3.04 -21.56 -1.37
CA TYR A 381 2.03 -20.92 -2.19
C TYR A 381 2.12 -21.34 -3.67
N TYR A 382 3.34 -21.32 -4.24
CA TYR A 382 3.56 -21.76 -5.62
C TYR A 382 3.46 -23.29 -5.77
N HIS A 383 3.92 -24.05 -4.78
CA HIS A 383 3.80 -25.50 -4.74
C HIS A 383 2.34 -25.96 -4.84
N ASP A 384 1.43 -25.29 -4.13
CA ASP A 384 -0.01 -25.54 -4.22
C ASP A 384 -0.54 -25.45 -5.65
N PHE A 385 -0.13 -24.43 -6.41
CA PHE A 385 -0.52 -24.30 -7.81
C PHE A 385 0.02 -25.42 -8.69
N VAL A 386 1.25 -25.85 -8.42
CA VAL A 386 1.86 -27.00 -9.15
C VAL A 386 1.06 -28.27 -8.90
N GLU A 387 0.69 -28.56 -7.65
CA GLU A 387 -0.14 -29.72 -7.33
C GLU A 387 -1.54 -29.65 -7.95
N ILE A 388 -2.17 -28.48 -7.92
CA ILE A 388 -3.45 -28.24 -8.59
C ILE A 388 -3.33 -28.52 -10.10
N LEU A 389 -2.29 -28.00 -10.76
CA LEU A 389 -2.11 -28.15 -12.21
C LEU A 389 -1.76 -29.58 -12.60
N LEU A 390 -0.91 -30.26 -11.84
CA LEU A 390 -0.52 -31.64 -12.10
C LEU A 390 -1.57 -32.66 -11.66
N GLY A 391 -2.49 -32.29 -10.76
CA GLY A 391 -3.47 -33.20 -10.19
C GLY A 391 -2.83 -34.31 -9.36
N CYS A 392 -1.65 -34.05 -8.80
CA CYS A 392 -0.85 -35.03 -8.10
C CYS A 392 -0.20 -34.42 -6.87
N ASP A 393 -0.18 -35.17 -5.78
CA ASP A 393 0.62 -34.85 -4.59
C ASP A 393 2.11 -34.97 -4.97
N CYS A 394 2.83 -33.85 -4.90
CA CYS A 394 4.24 -33.77 -5.30
C CYS A 394 5.22 -34.05 -4.15
N THR A 395 4.73 -34.44 -2.98
CA THR A 395 5.59 -34.74 -1.82
C THR A 395 6.39 -36.03 -2.01
N PRO A 396 7.56 -36.16 -1.34
CA PRO A 396 8.39 -37.39 -1.42
C PRO A 396 7.70 -38.66 -0.95
N SER A 397 6.66 -38.54 -0.14
CA SER A 397 5.87 -39.71 0.35
C SER A 397 4.98 -40.33 -0.73
N ASN A 398 4.70 -39.63 -1.82
CA ASN A 398 3.92 -40.15 -2.92
C ASN A 398 4.84 -40.90 -3.92
N PRO A 399 4.71 -42.24 -4.06
CA PRO A 399 5.52 -42.99 -5.02
C PRO A 399 5.22 -42.62 -6.49
N ASN A 400 4.04 -42.09 -6.76
CA ASN A 400 3.58 -41.68 -8.10
C ASN A 400 3.79 -40.19 -8.37
N ARG A 401 4.59 -39.49 -7.55
CA ARG A 401 4.87 -38.08 -7.78
C ARG A 401 5.52 -37.81 -9.14
N PRO A 402 5.27 -36.68 -9.76
CA PRO A 402 5.88 -36.33 -11.05
C PRO A 402 7.41 -36.26 -10.94
N SER A 403 8.10 -36.44 -12.07
CA SER A 403 9.54 -36.24 -12.13
C SER A 403 9.89 -34.78 -11.77
N LYS A 404 11.12 -34.58 -11.28
CA LYS A 404 11.61 -33.21 -10.96
C LYS A 404 11.51 -32.29 -12.16
N GLN A 405 11.79 -32.76 -13.36
CA GLN A 405 11.71 -31.95 -14.60
C GLN A 405 10.29 -31.47 -14.90
N ILE A 406 9.28 -32.33 -14.69
CA ILE A 406 7.87 -31.97 -14.87
C ILE A 406 7.46 -30.93 -13.83
N TYR A 407 7.88 -31.13 -12.58
CA TYR A 407 7.64 -30.18 -11.51
C TYR A 407 8.24 -28.80 -11.84
N GLU A 408 9.52 -28.74 -12.19
CA GLU A 408 10.23 -27.50 -12.55
C GLU A 408 9.56 -26.80 -13.75
N TYR A 409 9.21 -27.55 -14.79
CA TYR A 409 8.53 -26.98 -15.97
C TYR A 409 7.17 -26.38 -15.60
N THR A 410 6.38 -27.07 -14.76
CA THR A 410 5.08 -26.56 -14.29
C THR A 410 5.24 -25.34 -13.39
N TYR A 411 6.25 -25.37 -12.51
CA TYR A 411 6.60 -24.25 -11.64
C TYR A 411 6.97 -23.02 -12.46
N ASP A 412 7.87 -23.15 -13.44
CA ASP A 412 8.28 -22.07 -14.33
C ASP A 412 7.12 -21.52 -15.16
N TRP A 413 6.17 -22.39 -15.52
CA TRP A 413 4.97 -21.98 -16.23
C TRP A 413 4.06 -21.12 -15.35
N ILE A 414 3.79 -21.54 -14.11
CA ILE A 414 2.89 -20.79 -13.21
C ILE A 414 3.52 -19.46 -12.77
N CYS A 415 4.84 -19.41 -12.59
CA CYS A 415 5.56 -18.16 -12.25
C CYS A 415 5.37 -17.02 -13.26
N LYS A 416 4.97 -17.33 -14.49
CA LYS A 416 4.66 -16.31 -15.52
C LYS A 416 3.26 -15.70 -15.34
N HIS A 417 2.41 -16.30 -14.52
CA HIS A 417 1.00 -15.94 -14.40
C HIS A 417 0.60 -15.52 -12.99
N VAL A 418 1.36 -15.89 -11.97
CA VAL A 418 1.03 -15.63 -10.57
C VAL A 418 2.17 -14.89 -9.89
N PHE A 419 1.83 -13.81 -9.20
CA PHE A 419 2.77 -12.94 -8.49
C PHE A 419 2.39 -12.87 -7.01
N TYR A 420 3.24 -13.41 -6.16
CA TYR A 420 3.05 -13.39 -4.72
C TYR A 420 3.60 -12.09 -4.13
N VAL A 421 2.72 -11.30 -3.50
CA VAL A 421 3.07 -10.02 -2.90
C VAL A 421 3.34 -10.22 -1.42
N TYR A 422 4.58 -10.05 -1.03
CA TYR A 422 5.04 -10.22 0.35
C TYR A 422 5.81 -8.98 0.82
N PRO A 423 5.13 -7.97 1.37
CA PRO A 423 5.79 -6.79 1.92
C PRO A 423 6.70 -7.16 3.09
N LYS A 424 7.84 -6.48 3.20
CA LYS A 424 8.76 -6.68 4.33
C LYS A 424 8.19 -6.20 5.67
N ASP A 425 7.25 -5.26 5.65
CA ASP A 425 6.58 -4.77 6.84
C ASP A 425 5.52 -5.78 7.31
N ALA A 426 5.49 -6.07 8.59
CA ALA A 426 4.60 -7.07 9.19
C ALA A 426 3.10 -6.73 9.03
N SER A 427 2.75 -5.46 8.86
CA SER A 427 1.37 -4.99 8.66
C SER A 427 1.36 -3.87 7.63
N PRO A 428 1.34 -4.18 6.33
CA PRO A 428 1.32 -3.17 5.29
C PRO A 428 -0.02 -2.44 5.24
N THR A 429 0.03 -1.15 4.91
CA THR A 429 -1.20 -0.37 4.72
C THR A 429 -1.92 -0.78 3.43
N PRO A 430 -3.27 -0.62 3.35
CA PRO A 430 -3.99 -0.86 2.11
C PRO A 430 -3.45 -0.07 0.92
N GLN A 431 -3.04 1.18 1.12
CA GLN A 431 -2.45 2.00 0.07
C GLN A 431 -1.14 1.40 -0.46
N TYR A 432 -0.26 0.93 0.42
CA TYR A 432 1.01 0.34 0.04
C TYR A 432 0.81 -0.95 -0.78
N VAL A 433 -0.15 -1.79 -0.39
CA VAL A 433 -0.50 -2.98 -1.17
C VAL A 433 -1.05 -2.59 -2.55
N MET A 434 -1.90 -1.54 -2.63
CA MET A 434 -2.41 -1.02 -3.91
C MET A 434 -1.28 -0.47 -4.79
N GLU A 435 -0.27 0.17 -4.24
CA GLU A 435 0.89 0.64 -4.98
C GLU A 435 1.69 -0.52 -5.60
N ILE A 436 1.89 -1.61 -4.87
CA ILE A 436 2.54 -2.82 -5.40
C ILE A 436 1.68 -3.43 -6.52
N PHE A 437 0.39 -3.59 -6.31
CA PHE A 437 -0.52 -4.11 -7.34
C PHE A 437 -0.50 -3.24 -8.59
N LEU A 438 -0.49 -1.91 -8.45
CA LEU A 438 -0.41 -1.00 -9.60
C LEU A 438 0.89 -1.21 -10.39
N GLN A 439 2.03 -1.37 -9.70
CA GLN A 439 3.30 -1.66 -10.37
C GLN A 439 3.26 -2.99 -11.13
N LEU A 440 2.64 -4.03 -10.57
CA LEU A 440 2.47 -5.33 -11.23
C LEU A 440 1.49 -5.26 -12.42
N ILE A 441 0.42 -4.49 -12.31
CA ILE A 441 -0.51 -4.25 -13.44
C ILE A 441 0.24 -3.58 -14.60
N ILE A 442 1.05 -2.56 -14.31
CA ILE A 442 1.78 -1.82 -15.34
C ILE A 442 2.91 -2.66 -15.95
N LYS A 443 3.68 -3.36 -15.11
CA LYS A 443 4.89 -4.07 -15.54
C LYS A 443 4.59 -5.44 -16.16
N GLU A 444 3.67 -6.18 -15.53
CA GLU A 444 3.41 -7.58 -15.85
C GLU A 444 2.06 -7.79 -16.55
N ASN A 445 1.24 -6.73 -16.72
CA ASN A 445 -0.13 -6.81 -17.25
C ASN A 445 -1.02 -7.75 -16.44
N VAL A 446 -1.04 -7.58 -15.11
CA VAL A 446 -1.88 -8.37 -14.21
C VAL A 446 -3.36 -8.06 -14.46
N ASP A 447 -4.17 -9.10 -14.63
CA ASP A 447 -5.61 -9.03 -14.88
C ASP A 447 -6.46 -9.00 -13.62
N GLY A 448 -5.96 -9.60 -12.55
CA GLY A 448 -6.67 -9.69 -11.29
C GLY A 448 -5.75 -9.57 -10.07
N VAL A 449 -6.27 -8.98 -9.02
CA VAL A 449 -5.57 -8.84 -7.73
C VAL A 449 -6.44 -9.39 -6.62
N ASP A 450 -5.81 -9.95 -5.60
CA ASP A 450 -6.53 -10.46 -4.44
C ASP A 450 -5.80 -10.23 -3.11
N ILE A 451 -6.60 -10.13 -2.05
CA ILE A 451 -6.18 -9.94 -0.66
C ILE A 451 -6.69 -11.13 0.15
N ASP A 452 -5.78 -11.92 0.74
CA ASP A 452 -6.10 -13.16 1.46
C ASP A 452 -5.31 -13.29 2.77
N PRO A 453 -5.88 -13.00 3.93
CA PRO A 453 -7.17 -12.35 4.15
C PRO A 453 -7.06 -10.83 4.41
N PHE A 454 -8.21 -10.15 4.35
CA PHE A 454 -8.35 -8.71 4.57
C PHE A 454 -7.80 -8.23 5.93
N ASN A 455 -7.97 -9.03 6.98
CA ASN A 455 -7.60 -8.67 8.35
C ASN A 455 -6.09 -8.65 8.64
N GLN A 456 -5.25 -9.08 7.70
CA GLN A 456 -3.79 -9.05 7.84
C GLN A 456 -3.16 -7.70 7.41
N MET A 457 -3.95 -6.77 6.93
CA MET A 457 -3.48 -5.40 6.65
C MET A 457 -3.51 -4.52 7.89
N ALA A 458 -2.66 -3.48 7.90
CA ALA A 458 -2.62 -2.50 8.99
C ALA A 458 -3.97 -1.80 9.16
N ASN A 459 -4.46 -1.81 10.39
CA ASN A 459 -5.72 -1.21 10.78
C ASN A 459 -5.49 0.15 11.44
N ASN A 460 -5.35 1.20 10.65
CA ASN A 460 -5.14 2.56 11.16
C ASN A 460 -6.45 3.23 11.58
N TYR A 461 -7.26 2.57 12.40
CA TYR A 461 -8.55 3.11 12.90
C TYR A 461 -8.42 4.46 13.60
N GLN A 462 -7.26 4.72 14.21
CA GLN A 462 -6.99 5.95 14.96
C GLN A 462 -7.06 7.22 14.10
N ASN A 463 -6.87 7.09 12.78
CA ASN A 463 -6.94 8.19 11.83
C ASN A 463 -8.37 8.43 11.29
N PHE A 464 -9.33 7.64 11.74
CA PHE A 464 -10.73 7.69 11.29
C PHE A 464 -11.66 7.83 12.51
N ALA A 465 -12.88 8.31 12.29
CA ALA A 465 -13.90 8.40 13.32
C ALA A 465 -14.50 7.01 13.69
N GLY A 466 -13.65 5.98 13.75
CA GLY A 466 -13.99 4.61 14.10
C GLY A 466 -13.78 3.59 12.99
N ARG A 467 -13.96 2.31 13.36
CA ARG A 467 -13.73 1.16 12.46
C ARG A 467 -14.61 1.18 11.23
N ASP A 468 -15.88 1.57 11.37
CA ASP A 468 -16.83 1.61 10.25
C ASP A 468 -16.39 2.61 9.18
N LYS A 469 -15.90 3.79 9.60
CA LYS A 469 -15.42 4.82 8.66
C LYS A 469 -14.13 4.41 7.96
N TYR A 470 -13.25 3.72 8.65
CA TYR A 470 -12.07 3.13 8.05
C TYR A 470 -12.45 2.06 7.01
N LEU A 471 -13.33 1.13 7.36
CA LEU A 471 -13.78 0.08 6.44
C LEU A 471 -14.48 0.67 5.21
N GLU A 472 -15.35 1.66 5.42
CA GLU A 472 -16.00 2.38 4.32
C GLU A 472 -14.99 3.00 3.35
N TRP A 473 -13.95 3.62 3.89
CA TRP A 473 -12.88 4.23 3.11
C TRP A 473 -12.05 3.18 2.36
N VAL A 474 -11.63 2.09 3.03
CA VAL A 474 -10.83 1.02 2.40
C VAL A 474 -11.61 0.36 1.26
N LEU A 475 -12.87 -0.02 1.48
CA LEU A 475 -13.69 -0.63 0.44
C LEU A 475 -13.93 0.32 -0.75
N SER A 476 -14.04 1.63 -0.48
CA SER A 476 -14.14 2.63 -1.55
C SER A 476 -12.83 2.79 -2.32
N LEU A 477 -11.68 2.69 -1.64
CA LEU A 477 -10.34 2.67 -2.25
C LEU A 477 -10.19 1.48 -3.20
N PHE A 478 -10.53 0.27 -2.75
CA PHE A 478 -10.44 -0.94 -3.56
C PHE A 478 -11.40 -0.91 -4.76
N SER A 479 -12.64 -0.42 -4.55
CA SER A 479 -13.60 -0.26 -5.64
C SER A 479 -13.07 0.68 -6.71
N ARG A 480 -12.56 1.83 -6.30
CA ARG A 480 -11.97 2.79 -7.25
C ARG A 480 -10.74 2.23 -7.95
N PHE A 481 -9.87 1.53 -7.22
CA PHE A 481 -8.69 0.87 -7.78
C PHE A 481 -9.08 -0.14 -8.87
N SER A 482 -10.04 -1.03 -8.58
CA SER A 482 -10.53 -2.02 -9.54
C SER A 482 -11.10 -1.37 -10.80
N GLN A 483 -11.93 -0.32 -10.64
CA GLN A 483 -12.56 0.40 -11.74
C GLN A 483 -11.57 1.13 -12.64
N VAL A 484 -10.63 1.86 -12.04
CA VAL A 484 -9.64 2.68 -12.78
C VAL A 484 -8.66 1.81 -13.54
N ASN A 485 -8.23 0.70 -12.93
CA ASN A 485 -7.23 -0.19 -13.53
C ASN A 485 -7.87 -1.32 -14.35
N ASN A 486 -9.22 -1.41 -14.38
CA ASN A 486 -9.97 -2.44 -15.10
C ASN A 486 -9.48 -3.86 -14.81
N VAL A 487 -9.37 -4.21 -13.53
CA VAL A 487 -8.91 -5.52 -13.05
C VAL A 487 -9.99 -6.23 -12.23
N TYR A 488 -9.90 -7.54 -12.11
CA TYR A 488 -10.65 -8.30 -11.10
C TYR A 488 -10.09 -7.97 -9.71
N PHE A 489 -10.95 -7.78 -8.72
CA PHE A 489 -10.51 -7.55 -7.35
C PHE A 489 -11.24 -8.49 -6.40
N TRP A 490 -10.48 -9.41 -5.79
CA TRP A 490 -11.02 -10.36 -4.83
C TRP A 490 -10.54 -10.04 -3.41
N ILE A 491 -11.42 -10.25 -2.45
CA ILE A 491 -11.11 -10.11 -1.03
C ILE A 491 -11.55 -11.38 -0.32
N ILE A 492 -10.64 -12.02 0.38
CA ILE A 492 -10.98 -13.10 1.30
C ILE A 492 -11.24 -12.49 2.68
N ALA A 493 -12.41 -12.76 3.21
CA ALA A 493 -12.81 -12.26 4.52
C ALA A 493 -13.35 -13.40 5.39
N HIS A 494 -13.02 -13.36 6.67
CA HIS A 494 -13.55 -14.33 7.62
C HIS A 494 -14.91 -13.86 8.19
N PRO A 495 -15.86 -14.78 8.45
CA PRO A 495 -17.06 -14.46 9.17
C PRO A 495 -16.75 -14.13 10.62
N LYS A 496 -17.70 -13.50 11.31
CA LYS A 496 -17.73 -13.36 12.76
C LYS A 496 -17.71 -14.74 13.43
N LEU A 497 -17.53 -14.73 14.72
CA LEU A 497 -17.73 -15.96 15.52
C LEU A 497 -19.14 -16.50 15.29
N MET A 498 -19.22 -17.68 14.69
CA MET A 498 -20.48 -18.35 14.39
C MET A 498 -20.77 -19.44 15.42
N VAL A 499 -22.05 -19.73 15.62
CA VAL A 499 -22.50 -20.79 16.51
C VAL A 499 -22.82 -22.03 15.68
N LYS A 500 -22.37 -23.21 16.13
CA LYS A 500 -22.69 -24.47 15.50
C LYS A 500 -24.19 -24.78 15.62
N SER A 501 -24.74 -25.34 14.56
CA SER A 501 -26.11 -25.87 14.54
C SER A 501 -26.24 -27.12 15.41
N ALA A 502 -27.45 -27.57 15.64
CA ALA A 502 -27.74 -28.77 16.46
C ALA A 502 -27.05 -30.05 15.93
N ASN A 503 -26.73 -30.11 14.64
CA ASN A 503 -26.00 -31.21 14.02
C ASN A 503 -24.48 -31.16 14.23
N GLY A 504 -23.97 -30.20 15.01
CA GLY A 504 -22.55 -30.05 15.30
C GLY A 504 -21.73 -29.30 14.24
N ASN A 505 -22.28 -28.99 13.08
CA ASN A 505 -21.63 -28.25 12.01
C ASN A 505 -21.97 -26.76 12.07
N TYR A 506 -21.11 -25.93 11.47
CA TYR A 506 -21.43 -24.51 11.25
C TYR A 506 -22.41 -24.36 10.11
N PRO A 507 -23.43 -23.49 10.24
CA PRO A 507 -24.28 -23.13 9.11
C PRO A 507 -23.47 -22.38 8.04
N CYS A 508 -23.98 -22.39 6.79
CA CYS A 508 -23.39 -21.58 5.72
C CYS A 508 -23.48 -20.09 6.09
N PRO A 509 -22.37 -19.35 6.13
CA PRO A 509 -22.37 -17.91 6.41
C PRO A 509 -23.30 -17.12 5.48
N ASP A 510 -23.91 -16.07 6.01
CA ASP A 510 -24.66 -15.10 5.20
C ASP A 510 -23.88 -13.79 5.06
N VAL A 511 -24.39 -12.85 4.26
CA VAL A 511 -23.76 -11.56 3.98
C VAL A 511 -23.51 -10.73 5.25
N PHE A 512 -24.35 -10.89 6.27
CA PHE A 512 -24.25 -10.18 7.56
C PHE A 512 -23.35 -10.89 8.58
N ASP A 513 -22.87 -12.08 8.27
CA ASP A 513 -21.95 -12.81 9.15
C ASP A 513 -20.49 -12.38 8.99
N ILE A 514 -20.14 -11.66 7.93
CA ILE A 514 -18.85 -10.98 7.84
C ILE A 514 -18.82 -9.87 8.91
N ALA A 515 -17.67 -9.66 9.57
CA ALA A 515 -17.52 -8.56 10.52
C ALA A 515 -17.88 -7.23 9.81
N ASP A 516 -18.76 -6.43 10.41
CA ASP A 516 -19.34 -5.21 9.81
C ASP A 516 -20.14 -5.48 8.52
N GLY A 517 -20.85 -6.59 8.46
CA GLY A 517 -21.53 -7.15 7.29
C GLY A 517 -22.43 -6.18 6.52
N ALA A 518 -23.07 -5.22 7.18
CA ALA A 518 -23.88 -4.20 6.51
C ALA A 518 -23.06 -3.33 5.54
N LEU A 519 -21.84 -2.93 5.92
CA LEU A 519 -20.94 -2.15 5.07
C LEU A 519 -20.46 -2.97 3.87
N TRP A 520 -20.10 -4.23 4.08
CA TRP A 520 -19.73 -5.15 3.00
C TRP A 520 -20.88 -5.29 1.99
N ASN A 521 -22.09 -5.53 2.50
CA ASN A 521 -23.27 -5.65 1.63
C ASN A 521 -23.54 -4.35 0.83
N ASN A 522 -23.32 -3.18 1.41
CA ASN A 522 -23.60 -1.93 0.74
C ASN A 522 -22.53 -1.55 -0.31
N LYS A 523 -21.25 -1.83 -0.05
CA LYS A 523 -20.13 -1.35 -0.87
C LYS A 523 -19.69 -2.33 -1.96
N LEU A 524 -19.79 -3.63 -1.74
CA LEU A 524 -19.30 -4.63 -2.68
C LEU A 524 -20.29 -4.90 -3.82
N ASP A 525 -19.76 -5.36 -4.94
CA ASP A 525 -20.56 -5.80 -6.07
C ASP A 525 -21.05 -7.22 -5.88
N ASN A 526 -20.19 -8.13 -5.44
CA ASN A 526 -20.49 -9.55 -5.31
C ASN A 526 -20.04 -10.10 -3.95
N ILE A 527 -20.87 -10.94 -3.33
CA ILE A 527 -20.57 -11.64 -2.09
C ILE A 527 -20.79 -13.12 -2.31
N LEU A 528 -19.72 -13.88 -2.20
CA LEU A 528 -19.65 -15.32 -2.41
C LEU A 528 -19.30 -16.01 -1.11
N VAL A 529 -19.79 -17.23 -0.94
CA VAL A 529 -19.45 -18.06 0.22
C VAL A 529 -18.99 -19.43 -0.27
N TYR A 530 -17.84 -19.85 0.23
CA TYR A 530 -17.39 -21.23 0.13
C TYR A 530 -17.66 -21.92 1.47
N HIS A 531 -18.37 -23.05 1.43
CA HIS A 531 -18.82 -23.76 2.60
C HIS A 531 -18.62 -25.28 2.48
N ARG A 532 -18.30 -25.93 3.59
CA ARG A 532 -18.27 -27.39 3.72
C ARG A 532 -19.24 -27.80 4.83
N PRO A 533 -20.43 -28.27 4.47
CA PRO A 533 -21.54 -28.45 5.42
C PRO A 533 -21.26 -29.53 6.49
N PHE A 534 -20.35 -30.46 6.22
CA PHE A 534 -20.03 -31.58 7.10
C PHE A 534 -18.63 -31.50 7.75
N ALA A 535 -17.86 -30.45 7.50
CA ALA A 535 -16.44 -30.37 7.85
C ALA A 535 -16.13 -30.54 9.35
N GLN A 536 -17.06 -30.25 10.25
CA GLN A 536 -16.82 -30.40 11.69
C GLN A 536 -17.09 -31.82 12.20
N THR A 537 -18.10 -32.48 11.68
CA THR A 537 -18.46 -33.83 12.05
C THR A 537 -17.76 -34.89 11.21
N GLU A 538 -17.48 -34.56 9.95
CA GLU A 538 -16.86 -35.43 8.97
C GLU A 538 -15.75 -34.67 8.23
N PRO A 539 -14.55 -34.51 8.82
CA PRO A 539 -13.50 -33.66 8.24
C PRO A 539 -13.04 -34.11 6.85
N GLN A 540 -13.17 -35.38 6.50
CA GLN A 540 -12.79 -35.95 5.20
C GLN A 540 -13.95 -35.95 4.20
N ASN A 541 -15.15 -35.53 4.58
CA ASN A 541 -16.26 -35.46 3.65
C ASN A 541 -15.93 -34.45 2.53
N PRO A 542 -15.91 -34.86 1.24
CA PRO A 542 -15.46 -34.02 0.13
C PRO A 542 -16.48 -32.94 -0.26
N ILE A 543 -17.73 -33.03 0.20
CA ILE A 543 -18.82 -32.16 -0.22
C ILE A 543 -18.52 -30.70 0.13
N CYS A 544 -18.60 -29.88 -0.88
CA CYS A 544 -18.43 -28.42 -0.80
C CYS A 544 -19.62 -27.72 -1.47
N GLU A 545 -19.86 -26.52 -1.01
CA GLU A 545 -20.90 -25.64 -1.56
C GLU A 545 -20.31 -24.29 -1.94
N PHE A 546 -20.71 -23.79 -3.10
CA PHE A 546 -20.40 -22.45 -3.55
C PHE A 546 -21.68 -21.63 -3.65
N HIS A 547 -21.80 -20.61 -2.81
CA HIS A 547 -22.99 -19.76 -2.74
C HIS A 547 -22.69 -18.38 -3.31
N SER A 548 -23.60 -17.88 -4.12
CA SER A 548 -23.67 -16.48 -4.52
C SER A 548 -24.76 -15.78 -3.71
N LYS A 549 -24.35 -15.11 -2.62
CA LYS A 549 -25.30 -14.43 -1.71
C LYS A 549 -25.72 -13.05 -2.21
N LYS A 550 -24.81 -12.35 -2.89
CA LYS A 550 -25.07 -11.06 -3.56
C LYS A 550 -24.41 -11.02 -4.91
N ILE A 551 -25.15 -10.68 -5.94
CA ILE A 551 -24.68 -10.37 -7.30
C ILE A 551 -25.35 -9.08 -7.74
N ARG A 552 -24.58 -8.03 -7.99
CA ARG A 552 -25.11 -6.73 -8.42
C ARG A 552 -25.64 -6.78 -9.85
N ARG A 553 -24.93 -7.44 -10.76
CA ARG A 553 -25.26 -7.49 -12.20
C ARG A 553 -25.72 -8.89 -12.62
N GLN A 554 -26.90 -9.31 -12.14
CA GLN A 554 -27.38 -10.69 -12.34
C GLN A 554 -27.56 -11.10 -13.81
N LYS A 555 -27.74 -10.15 -14.74
CA LYS A 555 -27.87 -10.46 -16.17
C LYS A 555 -26.60 -10.99 -16.82
N ILE A 556 -25.41 -10.64 -16.27
CA ILE A 556 -24.13 -10.93 -16.92
C ILE A 556 -23.12 -11.63 -16.02
N VAL A 557 -23.16 -11.39 -14.70
CA VAL A 557 -22.20 -11.92 -13.74
C VAL A 557 -22.65 -13.27 -13.18
N GLY A 558 -23.92 -13.47 -12.90
CA GLY A 558 -24.47 -14.71 -12.35
C GLY A 558 -25.74 -14.47 -11.55
N LYS A 559 -26.30 -15.53 -10.99
CA LYS A 559 -27.55 -15.50 -10.23
C LYS A 559 -27.33 -15.95 -8.79
N LYS A 560 -28.10 -15.39 -7.87
CA LYS A 560 -28.13 -15.88 -6.48
C LYS A 560 -28.50 -17.36 -6.44
N GLY A 561 -27.88 -18.10 -5.57
CA GLY A 561 -28.10 -19.52 -5.36
C GLY A 561 -26.85 -20.22 -4.85
N PHE A 562 -26.83 -21.52 -4.92
CA PHE A 562 -25.67 -22.31 -4.59
C PHE A 562 -25.51 -23.50 -5.53
N SER A 563 -24.32 -24.04 -5.57
CA SER A 563 -23.96 -25.25 -6.29
C SER A 563 -23.15 -26.16 -5.38
N VAL A 564 -23.33 -27.47 -5.55
CA VAL A 564 -22.68 -28.51 -4.76
C VAL A 564 -21.65 -29.20 -5.63
N PHE A 565 -20.49 -29.51 -5.07
CA PHE A 565 -19.39 -30.18 -5.75
C PHE A 565 -18.47 -30.82 -4.71
N GLU A 566 -17.41 -31.48 -5.16
CA GLU A 566 -16.51 -32.23 -4.30
C GLU A 566 -15.08 -31.67 -4.35
N MET A 567 -14.39 -31.65 -3.21
CA MET A 567 -12.99 -31.27 -3.12
C MET A 567 -12.12 -32.52 -2.95
N TYR A 568 -11.15 -32.69 -3.82
CA TYR A 568 -10.10 -33.67 -3.61
C TYR A 568 -8.94 -33.06 -2.83
N PHE A 569 -8.83 -33.45 -1.56
CA PHE A 569 -7.95 -32.77 -0.59
C PHE A 569 -6.46 -32.85 -0.93
N LYS A 570 -5.98 -33.96 -1.49
CA LYS A 570 -4.56 -34.18 -1.77
C LYS A 570 -4.01 -33.21 -2.83
N THR A 571 -4.83 -32.87 -3.82
CA THR A 571 -4.42 -32.02 -4.95
C THR A 571 -5.15 -30.69 -4.99
N ARG A 572 -6.10 -30.45 -4.07
CA ARG A 572 -6.94 -29.26 -4.00
C ARG A 572 -7.71 -28.99 -5.31
N ARG A 573 -8.02 -30.07 -6.08
CA ARG A 573 -8.89 -30.00 -7.25
C ARG A 573 -10.36 -30.14 -6.85
N PHE A 574 -11.24 -29.65 -7.71
CA PHE A 574 -12.68 -29.66 -7.48
C PHE A 574 -13.38 -30.40 -8.61
N PHE A 575 -14.31 -31.29 -8.23
CA PHE A 575 -15.01 -32.20 -9.12
C PHE A 575 -16.51 -31.90 -9.11
N PHE A 576 -17.11 -31.99 -10.27
CA PHE A 576 -18.53 -31.74 -10.46
C PHE A 576 -19.18 -33.02 -11.01
N ASN A 577 -19.91 -33.75 -10.17
CA ASN A 577 -20.45 -35.07 -10.52
C ASN A 577 -19.37 -36.04 -11.07
N GLY A 578 -18.24 -36.12 -10.40
CA GLY A 578 -17.11 -36.93 -10.82
C GLY A 578 -16.28 -36.40 -12.00
N PHE A 579 -16.65 -35.25 -12.57
CA PHE A 579 -15.93 -34.61 -13.66
C PHE A 579 -14.89 -33.60 -13.15
N ASP A 580 -13.64 -33.72 -13.60
CA ASP A 580 -12.56 -32.76 -13.32
C ASP A 580 -12.46 -31.71 -14.46
N PRO A 581 -12.99 -30.51 -14.27
CA PRO A 581 -12.98 -29.51 -15.32
C PRO A 581 -11.59 -28.99 -15.64
N LEU A 582 -10.67 -28.97 -14.65
CA LEU A 582 -9.30 -28.51 -14.86
C LEU A 582 -8.52 -29.50 -15.73
N GLN A 583 -8.64 -30.80 -15.47
CA GLN A 583 -8.02 -31.83 -16.31
C GLN A 583 -8.60 -31.79 -17.74
N TYR A 584 -9.92 -31.59 -17.85
CA TYR A 584 -10.55 -31.46 -19.16
C TYR A 584 -9.98 -30.27 -19.94
N LYS A 585 -9.81 -29.10 -19.30
CA LYS A 585 -9.24 -27.92 -19.96
C LYS A 585 -7.76 -28.07 -20.31
N LEU A 586 -6.97 -28.75 -19.49
CA LEU A 586 -5.60 -29.12 -19.84
C LEU A 586 -5.56 -29.96 -21.14
N ASN A 587 -6.44 -30.96 -21.23
CA ASN A 587 -6.53 -31.83 -22.42
C ASN A 587 -7.02 -31.06 -23.63
N GLU A 588 -8.08 -30.24 -23.49
CA GLU A 588 -8.65 -29.43 -24.58
C GLU A 588 -7.61 -28.46 -25.19
N LYS A 589 -6.78 -27.86 -24.35
CA LYS A 589 -5.74 -26.89 -24.76
C LYS A 589 -4.46 -27.57 -25.23
N ASN A 590 -4.38 -28.90 -25.18
CA ASN A 590 -3.15 -29.67 -25.39
C ASN A 590 -1.98 -29.18 -24.52
N ILE A 591 -2.29 -28.62 -23.34
CA ILE A 591 -1.28 -28.22 -22.37
C ILE A 591 -0.88 -29.48 -21.60
N THR A 592 0.26 -30.01 -21.95
CA THR A 592 0.86 -31.13 -21.22
C THR A 592 2.09 -30.62 -20.50
N PHE A 593 2.05 -30.63 -19.17
CA PHE A 593 3.25 -30.44 -18.38
C PHE A 593 4.11 -31.72 -18.47
N LYS A 594 4.73 -31.92 -19.65
CA LYS A 594 5.56 -33.10 -19.96
C LYS A 594 6.88 -32.68 -20.55
N THR A 595 7.95 -33.32 -20.16
CA THR A 595 9.13 -33.51 -20.97
C THR A 595 8.88 -34.67 -21.92
N GLU A 596 9.64 -34.79 -23.01
CA GLU A 596 9.42 -35.72 -24.13
C GLU A 596 9.22 -37.22 -23.80
N ASN A 597 9.29 -37.65 -22.54
CA ASN A 597 9.04 -39.01 -22.09
C ASN A 597 7.60 -39.20 -21.59
N ILE A 598 6.70 -39.39 -22.52
CA ILE A 598 5.23 -39.43 -22.39
C ILE A 598 4.71 -40.64 -21.57
N VAL A 599 5.50 -41.66 -21.31
CA VAL A 599 5.02 -42.97 -20.81
C VAL A 599 4.74 -42.96 -19.29
N GLU A 600 5.45 -42.15 -18.50
CA GLU A 600 5.35 -42.21 -17.04
C GLU A 600 4.13 -41.49 -16.44
N LEU A 601 3.58 -40.46 -17.11
CA LEU A 601 2.45 -39.72 -16.58
C LEU A 601 1.08 -40.36 -16.80
N GLN A 602 0.96 -41.19 -17.83
CA GLN A 602 -0.27 -41.97 -18.05
C GLN A 602 -0.43 -43.12 -17.05
N GLN A 603 0.65 -43.56 -16.42
CA GLN A 603 0.63 -44.58 -15.39
C GLN A 603 0.44 -44.05 -13.96
N GLY A 604 0.57 -42.75 -13.73
CA GLY A 604 0.44 -42.13 -12.41
C GLY A 604 -0.93 -41.51 -12.11
N TRP A 605 -1.82 -41.44 -13.12
CA TRP A 605 -3.16 -40.93 -12.91
C TRP A 605 -4.12 -42.08 -12.61
N VAL A 606 -4.42 -42.28 -11.34
CA VAL A 606 -5.43 -43.22 -10.90
C VAL A 606 -6.74 -42.49 -10.83
N PRO A 607 -7.78 -42.87 -11.62
CA PRO A 607 -9.11 -42.33 -11.42
C PRO A 607 -9.55 -42.53 -9.96
N PHE A 608 -10.40 -41.64 -9.48
CA PHE A 608 -10.88 -41.63 -8.09
C PHE A 608 -11.39 -43.00 -7.56
N ASN A 609 -11.70 -43.93 -8.45
CA ASN A 609 -12.27 -45.23 -8.14
C ASN A 609 -11.27 -46.32 -7.76
N ASP A 610 -9.95 -46.11 -7.83
CA ASP A 610 -8.98 -47.20 -7.71
C ASP A 610 -8.07 -47.18 -6.47
N VAL A 611 -8.33 -46.33 -5.48
CA VAL A 611 -7.39 -46.23 -4.36
C VAL A 611 -7.54 -47.35 -3.32
N ASP A 612 -8.67 -48.04 -3.24
CA ASP A 612 -8.86 -49.13 -2.24
C ASP A 612 -9.74 -50.32 -2.69
N GLY A 613 -10.01 -50.49 -3.98
CA GLY A 613 -10.68 -51.71 -4.46
C GLY A 613 -12.15 -51.90 -4.02
N GLU A 614 -12.80 -50.90 -3.49
CA GLU A 614 -14.23 -50.91 -3.20
C GLU A 614 -14.96 -49.94 -4.12
N GLU A 615 -15.86 -50.48 -4.95
CA GLU A 615 -16.82 -49.68 -5.73
C GLU A 615 -17.66 -48.84 -4.79
N ILE A 616 -17.41 -47.54 -4.78
CA ILE A 616 -18.35 -46.60 -4.18
C ILE A 616 -19.43 -46.35 -5.23
N ILE A 617 -20.54 -47.03 -5.13
CA ILE A 617 -21.77 -46.77 -5.89
C ILE A 617 -22.42 -45.55 -5.25
N PHE A 618 -22.49 -44.45 -5.99
CA PHE A 618 -23.31 -43.30 -5.67
C PHE A 618 -24.61 -43.27 -6.50
#